data_30132064305c211e6cc39bbd587712c1
#
_entry.id   30132064305c211e6cc39bbd587712c1
#
_cell.length_a   1.000
_cell.length_b   1.000
_cell.length_c   1.000
_cell.angle_alpha   90.00
_cell.angle_beta   90.00
_cell.angle_gamma   90.00
#
_symmetry.space_group_name_H-M   'P 1'
#
loop_
_entity.id
_entity.type
_entity.pdbx_description
1 polymer ?
#
loop_
_entity_poly.entity_id
_entity_poly.type
_entity_poly.pdbx_seq_one_letter_code
_entity_poly.pdbx_strand_id
1 'polypeptide(L)'
;MTKEPCLRVFGIPLSLAAFLVAVTLSPGVANAASSISGTITFDGKAPALRPIAMDADPACAKKHSGPVANEMLALGTGNTMGNILVWVSKGLPAGKTWPAPTTPVTLDQKGCMYIPHVMGIMVGQPYKILNSDGVLHNIHTLPKVNPAFNKGMPPTLKESTTKFDKPEEVFHIKCDVHPWMSAYIAVFTHPFFSATSTDGKFTITGLEPGTYEVTAWHEKLGTRTASVTVGANDKKTQDFKFAVPSK
;
A
#
# COMPACT_ATOMS: atom_id res chain seq x y z
N MET A 1 16.92 91.58 -44.84
CA MET A 1 16.14 91.86 -43.62
C MET A 1 14.93 91.03 -43.66
N THR A 2 14.98 89.86 -43.10
CA THR A 2 13.80 88.95 -43.02
C THR A 2 13.79 88.33 -41.61
N LYS A 3 12.75 88.69 -40.87
CA LYS A 3 12.48 88.19 -39.51
C LYS A 3 11.88 86.78 -39.56
N GLU A 4 12.54 85.87 -38.90
CA GLU A 4 11.90 84.52 -38.65
C GLU A 4 11.00 84.58 -37.45
N PRO A 5 9.86 83.88 -37.45
CA PRO A 5 8.98 83.78 -36.30
C PRO A 5 9.37 82.59 -35.43
N CYS A 6 9.43 82.82 -34.12
CA CYS A 6 9.73 81.86 -33.06
C CYS A 6 8.53 80.94 -32.83
N LEU A 7 8.67 79.66 -33.07
CA LEU A 7 7.62 78.61 -32.83
C LEU A 7 7.67 78.11 -31.36
N ARG A 8 6.67 78.47 -30.57
CA ARG A 8 6.52 77.96 -29.18
C ARG A 8 5.95 76.53 -29.23
N VAL A 9 6.69 75.55 -28.78
CA VAL A 9 6.24 74.18 -28.59
C VAL A 9 5.65 74.09 -27.21
N PHE A 10 4.32 73.81 -27.13
CA PHE A 10 3.62 73.50 -25.90
C PHE A 10 3.85 72.02 -25.58
N GLY A 11 4.60 71.76 -24.48
CA GLY A 11 4.79 70.41 -23.96
C GLY A 11 3.55 69.95 -23.17
N ILE A 12 2.95 68.90 -23.60
CA ILE A 12 1.85 68.24 -22.86
C ILE A 12 2.49 67.26 -21.84
N PRO A 13 2.22 67.32 -20.55
CA PRO A 13 2.73 66.34 -19.61
C PRO A 13 1.98 65.00 -19.75
N LEU A 14 2.72 63.98 -20.16
CA LEU A 14 2.20 62.59 -20.19
C LEU A 14 2.19 62.06 -18.77
N SER A 15 0.99 62.04 -18.13
CA SER A 15 0.79 61.46 -16.82
C SER A 15 0.76 59.94 -16.95
N LEU A 16 1.83 59.26 -16.54
CA LEU A 16 1.90 57.81 -16.46
C LEU A 16 1.13 57.34 -15.22
N ALA A 17 -0.13 56.91 -15.40
CA ALA A 17 -0.91 56.25 -14.35
C ALA A 17 -0.42 54.81 -14.23
N ALA A 18 0.40 54.51 -13.20
CA ALA A 18 0.79 53.15 -12.85
C ALA A 18 -0.39 52.41 -12.23
N PHE A 19 -1.02 51.53 -12.97
CA PHE A 19 -1.99 50.55 -12.46
C PHE A 19 -1.27 49.50 -11.64
N LEU A 20 -1.26 49.58 -10.33
CA LEU A 20 -0.87 48.47 -9.43
C LEU A 20 -1.95 47.39 -9.46
N VAL A 21 -1.71 46.30 -10.21
CA VAL A 21 -2.50 45.09 -10.12
C VAL A 21 -2.10 44.38 -8.83
N ALA A 22 -2.92 44.52 -7.79
CA ALA A 22 -2.79 43.72 -6.57
C ALA A 22 -3.17 42.26 -6.88
N VAL A 23 -2.18 41.39 -7.07
CA VAL A 23 -2.39 39.95 -7.12
C VAL A 23 -2.69 39.49 -5.71
N THR A 24 -3.98 39.30 -5.41
CA THR A 24 -4.40 38.62 -4.18
C THR A 24 -4.08 37.15 -4.29
N LEU A 25 -2.95 36.69 -3.72
CA LEU A 25 -2.73 35.29 -3.44
C LEU A 25 -3.75 34.86 -2.40
N SER A 26 -4.82 34.21 -2.82
CA SER A 26 -5.69 33.47 -1.90
C SER A 26 -4.85 32.32 -1.31
N PRO A 27 -4.73 32.24 0.03
CA PRO A 27 -4.09 31.05 0.62
C PRO A 27 -4.92 29.85 0.22
N GLY A 28 -4.34 28.97 -0.60
CA GLY A 28 -4.93 27.67 -0.89
C GLY A 28 -5.12 26.96 0.44
N VAL A 29 -6.37 26.76 0.86
CA VAL A 29 -6.68 25.91 2.01
C VAL A 29 -6.17 24.53 1.65
N ALA A 30 -5.04 24.14 2.22
CA ALA A 30 -4.60 22.76 2.18
C ALA A 30 -5.67 21.95 2.91
N ASN A 31 -6.61 21.36 2.16
CA ASN A 31 -7.57 20.43 2.72
C ASN A 31 -6.77 19.28 3.32
N ALA A 32 -6.65 19.29 4.65
CA ALA A 32 -6.09 18.14 5.34
C ALA A 32 -6.96 16.94 4.96
N ALA A 33 -6.34 15.95 4.31
CA ALA A 33 -7.07 14.81 3.79
C ALA A 33 -7.63 13.98 4.94
N SER A 34 -8.88 13.55 4.80
CA SER A 34 -9.53 12.68 5.78
C SER A 34 -8.84 11.33 5.84
N SER A 35 -8.93 10.67 6.98
CA SER A 35 -8.32 9.37 7.21
C SER A 35 -9.25 8.42 7.96
N ILE A 36 -9.07 7.12 7.69
CA ILE A 36 -9.63 6.03 8.47
C ILE A 36 -8.45 5.23 9.01
N SER A 37 -8.40 5.06 10.33
CA SER A 37 -7.40 4.25 11.00
C SER A 37 -8.08 3.28 11.96
N GLY A 38 -7.35 2.28 12.43
CA GLY A 38 -7.90 1.33 13.39
C GLY A 38 -6.89 0.29 13.80
N THR A 39 -7.35 -0.59 14.68
CA THR A 39 -6.59 -1.72 15.18
C THR A 39 -7.33 -3.01 14.85
N ILE A 40 -6.59 -4.00 14.37
CA ILE A 40 -7.10 -5.34 14.12
C ILE A 40 -6.73 -6.23 15.30
N THR A 41 -7.70 -6.96 15.85
CA THR A 41 -7.48 -7.86 16.99
C THR A 41 -8.08 -9.23 16.73
N PHE A 42 -7.45 -10.26 17.32
CA PHE A 42 -7.99 -11.61 17.38
C PHE A 42 -8.84 -11.77 18.63
N ASP A 43 -10.07 -12.24 18.45
CA ASP A 43 -11.02 -12.50 19.54
C ASP A 43 -11.02 -13.98 19.93
N GLY A 44 -10.96 -14.23 21.22
CA GLY A 44 -10.90 -15.56 21.79
C GLY A 44 -9.48 -16.10 22.02
N LYS A 45 -9.39 -17.41 22.27
CA LYS A 45 -8.12 -18.09 22.51
C LYS A 45 -7.46 -18.43 21.17
N ALA A 46 -6.26 -17.90 20.96
CA ALA A 46 -5.48 -18.21 19.77
C ALA A 46 -5.12 -19.70 19.72
N PRO A 47 -5.30 -20.36 18.54
CA PRO A 47 -4.84 -21.73 18.37
C PRO A 47 -3.30 -21.77 18.42
N ALA A 48 -2.77 -22.83 19.07
CA ALA A 48 -1.35 -23.08 19.05
C ALA A 48 -0.93 -23.59 17.65
N LEU A 49 -0.23 -22.74 16.90
CA LEU A 49 0.33 -23.12 15.62
C LEU A 49 1.73 -23.72 15.81
N ARG A 50 2.02 -24.78 15.06
CA ARG A 50 3.38 -25.35 15.05
C ARG A 50 4.31 -24.36 14.34
N PRO A 51 5.54 -24.18 14.85
CA PRO A 51 6.57 -23.44 14.13
C PRO A 51 6.77 -24.01 12.71
N ILE A 52 7.27 -23.18 11.83
CA ILE A 52 7.64 -23.60 10.47
C ILE A 52 8.85 -24.53 10.59
N ALA A 53 8.72 -25.77 10.08
CA ALA A 53 9.81 -26.71 9.99
C ALA A 53 10.60 -26.45 8.71
N MET A 54 11.89 -26.16 8.83
CA MET A 54 12.81 -25.91 7.70
C MET A 54 13.89 -27.00 7.59
N ASP A 55 13.70 -28.12 8.27
CA ASP A 55 14.70 -29.21 8.33
C ASP A 55 15.00 -29.84 6.96
N ALA A 56 14.08 -29.72 6.01
CA ALA A 56 14.27 -30.17 4.64
C ALA A 56 15.37 -29.41 3.88
N ASP A 57 15.70 -28.18 4.31
CA ASP A 57 16.83 -27.40 3.79
C ASP A 57 17.68 -26.86 4.95
N PRO A 58 18.83 -27.51 5.23
CA PRO A 58 19.73 -27.05 6.30
C PRO A 58 20.29 -25.64 6.10
N ALA A 59 20.37 -25.13 4.84
CA ALA A 59 20.80 -23.76 4.60
C ALA A 59 19.76 -22.75 5.05
N CYS A 60 18.47 -23.09 4.94
CA CYS A 60 17.37 -22.27 5.49
C CYS A 60 17.32 -22.37 7.01
N ALA A 61 17.38 -23.58 7.58
CA ALA A 61 17.33 -23.77 9.02
C ALA A 61 18.42 -22.98 9.75
N LYS A 62 19.66 -22.95 9.21
CA LYS A 62 20.80 -22.20 9.79
C LYS A 62 20.65 -20.69 9.78
N LYS A 63 19.67 -20.13 9.07
CA LYS A 63 19.41 -18.68 9.06
C LYS A 63 18.65 -18.20 10.30
N HIS A 64 18.17 -19.12 11.11
CA HIS A 64 17.39 -18.85 12.31
C HIS A 64 18.07 -19.42 13.56
N SER A 65 18.08 -18.65 14.63
CA SER A 65 18.63 -19.06 15.94
C SER A 65 17.65 -19.87 16.80
N GLY A 66 16.42 -20.06 16.34
CA GLY A 66 15.35 -20.73 17.06
C GLY A 66 14.13 -21.01 16.16
N PRO A 67 13.02 -21.49 16.75
CA PRO A 67 11.80 -21.80 16.03
C PRO A 67 11.26 -20.60 15.27
N VAL A 68 10.90 -20.78 14.01
CA VAL A 68 10.29 -19.74 13.16
C VAL A 68 8.78 -19.76 13.36
N ALA A 69 8.21 -18.62 13.75
CA ALA A 69 6.78 -18.50 13.98
C ALA A 69 5.99 -18.72 12.69
N ASN A 70 4.85 -19.39 12.80
CA ASN A 70 3.93 -19.57 11.69
C ASN A 70 3.23 -18.25 11.36
N GLU A 71 3.27 -17.83 10.09
CA GLU A 71 2.73 -16.54 9.64
C GLU A 71 1.21 -16.54 9.47
N MET A 72 0.57 -17.73 9.45
CA MET A 72 -0.90 -17.82 9.31
C MET A 72 -1.67 -17.10 10.43
N LEU A 73 -1.06 -16.88 11.59
CA LEU A 73 -1.66 -16.09 12.67
C LEU A 73 -0.55 -15.33 13.39
N ALA A 74 -0.20 -14.19 12.87
CA ALA A 74 0.82 -13.32 13.44
C ALA A 74 0.19 -12.42 14.51
N LEU A 75 0.36 -12.76 15.77
CA LEU A 75 -0.19 -12.01 16.89
C LEU A 75 0.89 -11.20 17.61
N GLY A 76 0.52 -9.97 17.98
CA GLY A 76 1.28 -9.10 18.87
C GLY A 76 0.67 -9.03 20.27
N THR A 77 1.16 -8.08 21.04
CA THR A 77 0.67 -7.82 22.41
C THR A 77 -0.82 -7.46 22.41
N GLY A 78 -1.58 -8.08 23.32
CA GLY A 78 -3.04 -7.83 23.38
C GLY A 78 -3.83 -8.46 22.22
N ASN A 79 -3.29 -9.51 21.60
CA ASN A 79 -3.90 -10.20 20.47
C ASN A 79 -4.08 -9.30 19.23
N THR A 80 -3.28 -8.24 19.08
CA THR A 80 -3.24 -7.48 17.83
C THR A 80 -2.76 -8.37 16.68
N MET A 81 -3.29 -8.13 15.46
CA MET A 81 -3.05 -9.02 14.31
C MET A 81 -2.19 -8.36 13.25
N GLY A 82 -1.08 -8.98 12.92
CA GLY A 82 -0.34 -8.74 11.69
C GLY A 82 -0.90 -9.51 10.50
N ASN A 83 -0.37 -9.20 9.32
CA ASN A 83 -0.71 -9.86 8.05
C ASN A 83 -2.19 -9.71 7.65
N ILE A 84 -2.79 -8.58 8.01
CA ILE A 84 -4.14 -8.21 7.56
C ILE A 84 -4.03 -7.15 6.47
N LEU A 85 -4.64 -7.41 5.32
CA LEU A 85 -4.79 -6.40 4.29
C LEU A 85 -6.11 -5.65 4.48
N VAL A 86 -6.04 -4.33 4.57
CA VAL A 86 -7.21 -3.45 4.75
C VAL A 86 -7.29 -2.51 3.56
N TRP A 87 -8.48 -2.36 2.95
CA TRP A 87 -8.66 -1.44 1.81
C TRP A 87 -10.08 -0.89 1.73
N VAL A 88 -10.23 0.20 0.99
CA VAL A 88 -11.55 0.72 0.61
C VAL A 88 -12.10 -0.13 -0.54
N SER A 89 -13.15 -0.89 -0.27
CA SER A 89 -13.77 -1.79 -1.25
C SER A 89 -14.90 -1.14 -2.05
N LYS A 90 -15.58 -0.11 -1.48
CA LYS A 90 -16.64 0.67 -2.16
C LYS A 90 -16.67 2.12 -1.70
N GLY A 91 -17.35 2.96 -2.48
CA GLY A 91 -17.59 4.37 -2.14
C GLY A 91 -16.59 5.34 -2.76
N LEU A 92 -15.59 4.85 -3.48
CA LEU A 92 -14.67 5.72 -4.22
C LEU A 92 -15.41 6.41 -5.39
N PRO A 93 -15.07 7.67 -5.70
CA PRO A 93 -15.71 8.41 -6.79
C PRO A 93 -15.61 7.67 -8.12
N ALA A 94 -16.75 7.49 -8.79
CA ALA A 94 -16.80 6.85 -10.10
C ALA A 94 -15.98 7.64 -11.12
N GLY A 95 -15.22 6.94 -11.97
CA GLY A 95 -14.40 7.54 -13.02
C GLY A 95 -13.12 8.23 -12.52
N LYS A 96 -12.90 8.33 -11.22
CA LYS A 96 -11.64 8.87 -10.70
C LYS A 96 -10.52 7.84 -10.86
N THR A 97 -9.39 8.30 -11.34
CA THR A 97 -8.17 7.50 -11.49
C THR A 97 -7.07 8.04 -10.60
N TRP A 98 -6.21 7.14 -10.17
CA TRP A 98 -5.03 7.47 -9.36
C TRP A 98 -3.79 6.97 -10.08
N PRO A 99 -2.78 7.82 -10.32
CA PRO A 99 -1.53 7.38 -10.92
C PRO A 99 -0.82 6.39 -10.01
N ALA A 100 -0.30 5.32 -10.60
CA ALA A 100 0.51 4.36 -9.85
C ALA A 100 1.80 5.05 -9.35
N PRO A 101 2.23 4.79 -8.11
CA PRO A 101 3.52 5.24 -7.63
C PRO A 101 4.66 4.67 -8.47
N THR A 102 5.70 5.45 -8.68
CA THR A 102 6.94 4.97 -9.33
C THR A 102 7.85 4.21 -8.36
N THR A 103 7.66 4.41 -7.06
CA THR A 103 8.37 3.66 -6.02
C THR A 103 7.90 2.21 -6.03
N PRO A 104 8.84 1.24 -6.15
CA PRO A 104 8.48 -0.17 -6.15
C PRO A 104 7.88 -0.64 -4.83
N VAL A 105 6.90 -1.55 -4.91
CA VAL A 105 6.59 -2.46 -3.80
C VAL A 105 7.59 -3.61 -3.85
N THR A 106 8.19 -3.93 -2.72
CA THR A 106 9.26 -4.93 -2.64
C THR A 106 8.80 -6.17 -1.88
N LEU A 107 9.02 -7.34 -2.46
CA LEU A 107 8.99 -8.65 -1.80
C LEU A 107 10.43 -9.17 -1.71
N ASP A 108 10.90 -9.43 -0.50
CA ASP A 108 12.24 -10.00 -0.28
C ASP A 108 12.14 -11.48 0.15
N GLN A 109 12.96 -12.31 -0.45
CA GLN A 109 13.19 -13.69 -0.07
C GLN A 109 14.36 -13.70 0.91
N LYS A 110 14.05 -13.65 2.20
CA LYS A 110 15.02 -13.49 3.28
C LYS A 110 14.70 -14.38 4.47
N GLY A 111 15.70 -15.14 4.93
CA GLY A 111 15.49 -16.16 5.96
C GLY A 111 14.63 -17.31 5.46
N CYS A 112 14.64 -17.58 4.15
CA CYS A 112 13.76 -18.54 3.49
C CYS A 112 12.27 -18.28 3.81
N MET A 113 11.91 -17.01 3.84
CA MET A 113 10.56 -16.47 4.00
C MET A 113 10.31 -15.41 2.95
N TYR A 114 9.06 -15.12 2.64
CA TYR A 114 8.67 -13.94 1.86
C TYR A 114 8.35 -12.78 2.81
N ILE A 115 9.02 -11.66 2.63
CA ILE A 115 8.83 -10.46 3.47
C ILE A 115 8.48 -9.26 2.57
N PRO A 116 7.31 -8.63 2.78
CA PRO A 116 6.26 -8.95 3.75
C PRO A 116 5.41 -10.15 3.33
N HIS A 117 4.74 -10.79 4.30
CA HIS A 117 3.82 -11.90 4.05
C HIS A 117 2.53 -11.46 3.33
N VAL A 118 2.04 -10.24 3.59
CA VAL A 118 0.83 -9.69 2.95
C VAL A 118 1.11 -8.28 2.44
N MET A 119 0.68 -7.98 1.22
CA MET A 119 0.88 -6.66 0.61
C MET A 119 -0.23 -6.27 -0.37
N GLY A 120 -0.36 -4.96 -0.59
CA GLY A 120 -1.12 -4.38 -1.69
C GLY A 120 -0.19 -3.67 -2.67
N ILE A 121 -0.58 -3.62 -3.93
CA ILE A 121 0.13 -2.90 -4.99
C ILE A 121 -0.89 -2.24 -5.92
N MET A 122 -0.52 -1.13 -6.55
CA MET A 122 -1.37 -0.54 -7.59
C MET A 122 -1.10 -1.15 -8.96
N VAL A 123 -2.14 -1.16 -9.81
CA VAL A 123 -1.99 -1.51 -11.23
C VAL A 123 -0.88 -0.69 -11.87
N GLY A 124 0.07 -1.35 -12.53
CA GLY A 124 1.21 -0.72 -13.19
C GLY A 124 2.36 -0.28 -12.28
N GLN A 125 2.20 -0.33 -10.94
CA GLN A 125 3.29 -0.03 -10.01
C GLN A 125 4.39 -1.09 -10.12
N PRO A 126 5.69 -0.70 -10.09
CA PRO A 126 6.78 -1.67 -10.13
C PRO A 126 6.72 -2.62 -8.92
N TYR A 127 6.82 -3.93 -9.19
CA TYR A 127 6.92 -4.98 -8.19
C TYR A 127 8.34 -5.53 -8.22
N LYS A 128 9.11 -5.19 -7.19
CA LYS A 128 10.50 -5.58 -7.04
C LYS A 128 10.61 -6.83 -6.18
N ILE A 129 11.28 -7.83 -6.69
CA ILE A 129 11.51 -9.11 -6.02
C ILE A 129 13.00 -9.23 -5.73
N LEU A 130 13.35 -9.43 -4.46
CA LEU A 130 14.72 -9.64 -4.03
C LEU A 130 14.96 -11.09 -3.63
N ASN A 131 16.20 -11.56 -3.79
CA ASN A 131 16.71 -12.78 -3.16
C ASN A 131 17.92 -12.41 -2.30
N SER A 132 17.68 -12.19 -1.00
CA SER A 132 18.69 -11.84 -0.02
C SER A 132 19.33 -13.04 0.68
N ASP A 133 18.89 -14.26 0.35
CA ASP A 133 19.29 -15.47 1.09
C ASP A 133 20.56 -16.14 0.57
N GLY A 134 20.86 -16.01 -0.69
CA GLY A 134 21.98 -16.72 -1.31
C GLY A 134 21.72 -18.22 -1.52
N VAL A 135 20.46 -18.65 -1.46
CA VAL A 135 19.98 -19.98 -1.86
C VAL A 135 18.98 -19.86 -3.01
N LEU A 136 18.68 -20.98 -3.69
CA LEU A 136 17.68 -20.98 -4.75
C LEU A 136 16.29 -20.83 -4.14
N HIS A 137 15.55 -19.83 -4.60
CA HIS A 137 14.12 -19.66 -4.40
C HIS A 137 13.40 -19.51 -5.74
N ASN A 138 12.09 -19.46 -5.73
CA ASN A 138 11.31 -18.98 -6.86
C ASN A 138 10.08 -18.20 -6.39
N ILE A 139 9.57 -17.35 -7.26
CA ILE A 139 8.29 -16.67 -7.06
C ILE A 139 7.30 -17.30 -8.03
N HIS A 140 6.34 -18.03 -7.49
CA HIS A 140 5.23 -18.61 -8.24
C HIS A 140 3.94 -17.93 -7.84
N THR A 141 3.44 -17.04 -8.69
CA THR A 141 2.18 -16.32 -8.48
C THR A 141 1.00 -17.13 -8.97
N LEU A 142 -0.11 -17.09 -8.23
CA LEU A 142 -1.34 -17.83 -8.54
C LEU A 142 -2.54 -16.86 -8.72
N PRO A 143 -2.45 -15.88 -9.65
CA PRO A 143 -3.53 -14.96 -9.93
C PRO A 143 -4.64 -15.64 -10.73
N LYS A 144 -5.83 -15.02 -10.77
CA LYS A 144 -6.97 -15.44 -11.60
C LYS A 144 -7.18 -14.52 -12.81
N VAL A 145 -6.72 -13.26 -12.72
CA VAL A 145 -6.98 -12.20 -13.72
C VAL A 145 -5.70 -11.78 -14.44
N ASN A 146 -4.60 -11.57 -13.71
CA ASN A 146 -3.29 -11.28 -14.30
C ASN A 146 -2.63 -12.57 -14.82
N PRO A 147 -1.69 -12.48 -15.79
CA PRO A 147 -0.88 -13.63 -16.15
C PRO A 147 -0.08 -14.16 -14.95
N ALA A 148 -0.18 -15.46 -14.70
CA ALA A 148 0.68 -16.11 -13.71
C ALA A 148 2.12 -16.16 -14.22
N PHE A 149 3.07 -16.03 -13.30
CA PHE A 149 4.48 -16.29 -13.61
C PHE A 149 5.12 -17.15 -12.52
N ASN A 150 6.11 -17.93 -12.93
CA ASN A 150 6.96 -18.71 -12.04
C ASN A 150 8.41 -18.42 -12.40
N LYS A 151 9.12 -17.72 -11.52
CA LYS A 151 10.48 -17.25 -11.77
C LYS A 151 11.44 -17.81 -10.74
N GLY A 152 12.35 -18.65 -11.20
CA GLY A 152 13.50 -19.10 -10.40
C GLY A 152 14.47 -17.95 -10.11
N MET A 153 14.92 -17.86 -8.88
CA MET A 153 15.90 -16.88 -8.41
C MET A 153 17.09 -17.60 -7.75
N PRO A 154 18.05 -18.04 -8.54
CA PRO A 154 19.28 -18.63 -8.00
C PRO A 154 20.07 -17.59 -7.18
N PRO A 155 21.08 -18.03 -6.39
CA PRO A 155 21.91 -17.14 -5.57
C PRO A 155 22.55 -15.98 -6.33
N THR A 156 22.77 -16.14 -7.64
CA THR A 156 23.36 -15.12 -8.52
C THR A 156 22.36 -14.06 -8.99
N LEU A 157 21.05 -14.34 -8.96
CA LEU A 157 19.99 -13.38 -9.32
C LEU A 157 19.44 -12.71 -8.07
N LYS A 158 19.97 -11.53 -7.73
CA LYS A 158 19.64 -10.82 -6.51
C LYS A 158 18.34 -10.05 -6.58
N GLU A 159 17.93 -9.62 -7.76
CA GLU A 159 16.68 -8.87 -7.93
C GLU A 159 16.03 -9.12 -9.29
N SER A 160 14.73 -8.91 -9.33
CA SER A 160 13.92 -8.90 -10.54
C SER A 160 12.79 -7.91 -10.36
N THR A 161 12.38 -7.25 -11.43
CA THR A 161 11.24 -6.32 -11.40
C THR A 161 10.21 -6.73 -12.44
N THR A 162 8.95 -6.67 -12.07
CA THR A 162 7.78 -6.88 -12.92
C THR A 162 6.65 -5.93 -12.50
N LYS A 163 5.45 -6.11 -13.02
CA LYS A 163 4.24 -5.35 -12.64
C LYS A 163 2.99 -6.20 -12.90
N PHE A 164 1.88 -5.78 -12.34
CA PHE A 164 0.55 -6.32 -12.64
C PHE A 164 -0.24 -5.28 -13.42
N ASP A 165 -0.86 -5.68 -14.53
CA ASP A 165 -1.51 -4.74 -15.46
C ASP A 165 -3.04 -4.66 -15.27
N LYS A 166 -3.60 -5.50 -14.39
CA LYS A 166 -5.04 -5.53 -14.10
C LYS A 166 -5.30 -5.55 -12.60
N PRO A 167 -6.39 -4.93 -12.12
CA PRO A 167 -6.80 -5.06 -10.73
C PRO A 167 -7.18 -6.52 -10.44
N GLU A 168 -6.85 -6.96 -9.23
CA GLU A 168 -7.13 -8.33 -8.82
C GLU A 168 -7.28 -8.42 -7.31
N GLU A 169 -8.21 -9.28 -6.87
CA GLU A 169 -8.37 -9.64 -5.47
C GLU A 169 -7.10 -10.32 -4.94
N VAL A 170 -7.07 -10.56 -3.63
CA VAL A 170 -5.91 -11.18 -2.99
C VAL A 170 -5.65 -12.57 -3.58
N PHE A 171 -4.45 -12.78 -4.05
CA PHE A 171 -3.98 -14.08 -4.54
C PHE A 171 -2.67 -14.51 -3.87
N HIS A 172 -2.41 -15.80 -3.96
CA HIS A 172 -1.28 -16.46 -3.30
C HIS A 172 -0.01 -16.38 -4.13
N ILE A 173 1.12 -16.22 -3.46
CA ILE A 173 2.48 -16.37 -3.97
C ILE A 173 3.14 -17.48 -3.16
N LYS A 174 3.74 -18.45 -3.84
CA LYS A 174 4.44 -19.59 -3.21
C LYS A 174 5.83 -19.80 -3.77
N CYS A 175 6.66 -20.52 -3.04
CA CYS A 175 7.90 -21.09 -3.52
C CYS A 175 7.71 -22.60 -3.80
N ASP A 176 8.13 -23.07 -4.97
CA ASP A 176 8.06 -24.49 -5.30
C ASP A 176 9.25 -25.27 -4.73
N VAL A 177 10.32 -24.55 -4.33
CA VAL A 177 11.52 -25.14 -3.69
C VAL A 177 11.30 -25.33 -2.19
N HIS A 178 10.66 -24.33 -1.54
CA HIS A 178 10.43 -24.33 -0.10
C HIS A 178 8.92 -24.18 0.19
N PRO A 179 8.20 -25.29 0.41
CA PRO A 179 6.74 -25.29 0.50
C PRO A 179 6.15 -24.43 1.65
N TRP A 180 6.98 -24.06 2.62
CA TRP A 180 6.58 -23.19 3.72
C TRP A 180 6.62 -21.70 3.37
N MET A 181 7.29 -21.30 2.27
CA MET A 181 7.33 -19.89 1.85
C MET A 181 6.03 -19.53 1.14
N SER A 182 5.31 -18.61 1.75
CA SER A 182 3.99 -18.17 1.32
C SER A 182 3.84 -16.66 1.50
N ALA A 183 3.19 -15.99 0.56
CA ALA A 183 2.79 -14.59 0.68
C ALA A 183 1.48 -14.33 -0.09
N TYR A 184 0.87 -13.19 0.17
CA TYR A 184 -0.38 -12.78 -0.47
C TYR A 184 -0.29 -11.34 -0.97
N ILE A 185 -0.83 -11.09 -2.15
CA ILE A 185 -0.84 -9.77 -2.77
C ILE A 185 -2.20 -9.49 -3.41
N ALA A 186 -2.66 -8.23 -3.30
CA ALA A 186 -3.80 -7.73 -4.06
C ALA A 186 -3.36 -6.57 -4.96
N VAL A 187 -4.03 -6.41 -6.10
CA VAL A 187 -3.73 -5.36 -7.08
C VAL A 187 -4.89 -4.38 -7.16
N PHE A 188 -4.67 -3.13 -6.78
CA PHE A 188 -5.68 -2.09 -6.69
C PHE A 188 -5.56 -1.04 -7.79
N THR A 189 -6.68 -0.41 -8.12
CA THR A 189 -6.72 0.79 -9.00
C THR A 189 -6.55 2.10 -8.24
N HIS A 190 -6.38 2.04 -6.91
CA HIS A 190 -6.36 3.19 -6.00
C HIS A 190 -5.35 2.97 -4.85
N PRO A 191 -4.86 4.01 -4.18
CA PRO A 191 -3.87 3.90 -3.11
C PRO A 191 -4.47 3.65 -1.70
N PHE A 192 -5.78 3.45 -1.58
CA PHE A 192 -6.48 3.38 -0.29
C PHE A 192 -6.46 1.97 0.29
N PHE A 193 -5.28 1.51 0.66
CA PHE A 193 -5.06 0.22 1.32
C PHE A 193 -3.88 0.30 2.30
N SER A 194 -3.82 -0.64 3.23
CA SER A 194 -2.77 -0.78 4.24
C SER A 194 -2.65 -2.24 4.66
N ALA A 195 -1.44 -2.72 4.94
CA ALA A 195 -1.21 -4.02 5.56
C ALA A 195 -0.74 -3.81 7.00
N THR A 196 -1.22 -4.65 7.95
CA THR A 196 -0.86 -4.52 9.35
C THR A 196 0.43 -5.27 9.67
N SER A 197 1.25 -4.70 10.54
CA SER A 197 2.27 -5.44 11.30
C SER A 197 1.65 -6.05 12.57
N THR A 198 2.44 -6.71 13.41
CA THR A 198 1.96 -7.34 14.66
C THR A 198 1.39 -6.35 15.68
N ASP A 199 1.56 -5.04 15.49
CA ASP A 199 0.85 -4.02 16.27
C ASP A 199 -0.63 -3.88 15.91
N GLY A 200 -1.07 -4.53 14.84
CA GLY A 200 -2.43 -4.57 14.33
C GLY A 200 -2.93 -3.27 13.73
N LYS A 201 -2.09 -2.26 13.61
CA LYS A 201 -2.52 -0.91 13.17
C LYS A 201 -2.57 -0.79 11.66
N PHE A 202 -3.61 -0.11 11.19
CA PHE A 202 -3.70 0.34 9.81
C PHE A 202 -4.11 1.81 9.73
N THR A 203 -3.73 2.46 8.63
CA THR A 203 -4.16 3.84 8.34
C THR A 203 -4.33 4.01 6.83
N ILE A 204 -5.49 4.52 6.42
CA ILE A 204 -5.84 4.90 5.06
C ILE A 204 -6.05 6.41 5.06
N THR A 205 -5.27 7.14 4.28
CA THR A 205 -5.28 8.60 4.22
C THR A 205 -5.65 9.10 2.82
N GLY A 206 -6.00 10.36 2.70
CA GLY A 206 -6.26 10.96 1.38
C GLY A 206 -7.69 10.79 0.89
N LEU A 207 -8.59 10.37 1.76
CA LEU A 207 -10.00 10.19 1.41
C LEU A 207 -10.71 11.54 1.28
N GLU A 208 -11.57 11.67 0.28
CA GLU A 208 -12.52 12.78 0.17
C GLU A 208 -13.70 12.55 1.14
N PRO A 209 -14.48 13.60 1.47
CA PRO A 209 -15.72 13.40 2.20
C PRO A 209 -16.63 12.40 1.49
N GLY A 210 -17.15 11.41 2.23
CA GLY A 210 -17.96 10.35 1.63
C GLY A 210 -18.20 9.18 2.58
N THR A 211 -19.00 8.22 2.12
CA THR A 211 -19.24 6.96 2.83
C THR A 211 -18.54 5.84 2.10
N TYR A 212 -17.68 5.12 2.81
CA TYR A 212 -16.82 4.07 2.27
C TYR A 212 -17.12 2.73 2.92
N GLU A 213 -17.08 1.65 2.14
CA GLU A 213 -16.95 0.31 2.69
C GLU A 213 -15.46 0.01 2.82
N VAL A 214 -15.03 -0.31 4.05
CA VAL A 214 -13.67 -0.73 4.36
C VAL A 214 -13.67 -2.23 4.60
N THR A 215 -12.80 -2.94 3.91
CA THR A 215 -12.65 -4.40 4.01
C THR A 215 -11.30 -4.73 4.63
N ALA A 216 -11.29 -5.60 5.64
CA ALA A 216 -10.12 -6.24 6.21
C ALA A 216 -10.12 -7.73 5.84
N TRP A 217 -8.98 -8.23 5.36
CA TRP A 217 -8.83 -9.62 4.88
C TRP A 217 -7.70 -10.34 5.59
N HIS A 218 -7.95 -11.59 5.94
CA HIS A 218 -6.97 -12.54 6.49
C HIS A 218 -7.03 -13.86 5.74
N GLU A 219 -5.88 -14.47 5.46
CA GLU A 219 -5.74 -15.68 4.61
C GLU A 219 -6.58 -16.90 5.05
N LYS A 220 -6.85 -17.06 6.34
CA LYS A 220 -7.61 -18.19 6.89
C LYS A 220 -8.94 -17.80 7.52
N LEU A 221 -9.09 -16.56 7.98
CA LEU A 221 -10.27 -16.10 8.71
C LEU A 221 -11.24 -15.32 7.81
N GLY A 222 -10.91 -15.18 6.51
CA GLY A 222 -11.75 -14.51 5.52
C GLY A 222 -11.76 -13.00 5.69
N THR A 223 -12.91 -12.39 5.39
CA THR A 223 -13.06 -10.92 5.34
C THR A 223 -13.98 -10.41 6.46
N ARG A 224 -13.75 -9.14 6.82
CA ARG A 224 -14.66 -8.31 7.64
C ARG A 224 -14.85 -6.99 6.93
N THR A 225 -16.06 -6.45 6.95
CA THR A 225 -16.38 -5.18 6.31
C THR A 225 -17.07 -4.24 7.30
N ALA A 226 -16.84 -2.94 7.11
CA ALA A 226 -17.55 -1.90 7.86
C ALA A 226 -17.81 -0.70 6.94
N SER A 227 -18.94 -0.02 7.16
CA SER A 227 -19.25 1.25 6.50
C SER A 227 -18.78 2.41 7.38
N VAL A 228 -17.97 3.32 6.81
CA VAL A 228 -17.40 4.48 7.51
C VAL A 228 -17.68 5.73 6.73
N THR A 229 -18.33 6.70 7.36
CA THR A 229 -18.55 8.03 6.77
C THR A 229 -17.50 9.00 7.29
N VAL A 230 -16.80 9.67 6.37
CA VAL A 230 -15.81 10.71 6.67
C VAL A 230 -16.29 12.05 6.13
N GLY A 231 -16.19 13.09 6.94
CA GLY A 231 -16.34 14.50 6.53
C GLY A 231 -15.00 15.08 6.10
N ALA A 232 -14.98 16.36 5.77
CA ALA A 232 -13.73 17.06 5.45
C ALA A 232 -12.81 17.10 6.69
N ASN A 233 -11.54 16.69 6.51
CA ASN A 233 -10.51 16.66 7.56
C ASN A 233 -10.80 15.69 8.73
N ASP A 234 -11.74 14.78 8.56
CA ASP A 234 -12.08 13.80 9.59
C ASP A 234 -10.96 12.77 9.79
N LYS A 235 -10.77 12.39 11.05
CA LYS A 235 -9.98 11.23 11.46
C LYS A 235 -10.91 10.23 12.10
N LYS A 236 -11.34 9.22 11.34
CA LYS A 236 -12.26 8.18 11.82
C LYS A 236 -11.48 6.96 12.30
N THR A 237 -11.99 6.35 13.35
CA THR A 237 -11.47 5.07 13.84
C THR A 237 -12.45 3.96 13.48
N GLN A 238 -11.93 2.87 12.91
CA GLN A 238 -12.67 1.65 12.60
C GLN A 238 -11.80 0.45 12.98
N ASP A 239 -12.15 -0.21 14.05
CA ASP A 239 -11.47 -1.45 14.46
C ASP A 239 -12.15 -2.66 13.85
N PHE A 240 -11.37 -3.75 13.66
CA PHE A 240 -11.91 -5.04 13.23
C PHE A 240 -11.48 -6.15 14.18
N LYS A 241 -12.36 -7.16 14.32
CA LYS A 241 -12.08 -8.36 15.10
C LYS A 241 -12.21 -9.60 14.23
N PHE A 242 -11.24 -10.48 14.34
CA PHE A 242 -11.27 -11.79 13.74
C PHE A 242 -11.34 -12.86 14.82
N ALA A 243 -12.08 -13.91 14.56
CA ALA A 243 -12.17 -15.08 15.43
C ALA A 243 -12.15 -16.34 14.57
N VAL A 244 -11.74 -17.45 15.15
CA VAL A 244 -11.95 -18.76 14.51
C VAL A 244 -13.44 -18.96 14.35
N PRO A 245 -13.93 -19.36 13.15
CA PRO A 245 -15.36 -19.67 12.96
C PRO A 245 -15.83 -20.69 14.01
N SER A 246 -16.95 -20.39 14.65
CA SER A 246 -17.63 -21.38 15.50
C SER A 246 -18.01 -22.59 14.65
N LYS A 247 -17.70 -23.79 15.15
CA LYS A 247 -18.12 -25.05 14.53
C LYS A 247 -19.63 -25.20 14.57
#